data_5b6cbde55af44e554b2ccaee990a5211
#
_entry.id   5b6cbde55af44e554b2ccaee990a5211
#
_cell.length_a   1.000
_cell.length_b   1.000
_cell.length_c   1.000
_cell.angle_alpha   90.00
_cell.angle_beta   90.00
_cell.angle_gamma   90.00
#
_symmetry.space_group_name_H-M   'P 1'
#
loop_
_entity.id
_entity.type
_entity.pdbx_description
1 polymer ?
#
loop_
_entity_poly.entity_id
_entity_poly.type
_entity_poly.pdbx_seq_one_letter_code
_entity_poly.pdbx_strand_id
1 'polypeptide(L)'
;MSDLAIGLRQVRAEQRAFWRNRAAALFGFGFPIMFLLIFGTIFNKQSTCVDGTIGARGQCVGGAEVPYNNFFVPAMAAWGVITTCFSNLTIGVVNRRDNGLLKRLRGTPLPSAAFVSGVLGSALISAVIVVALTAVVGHLLYQAPWPAHPLPALVTVLLAGLVFCVIGLAITPFIPNADAAPAVVNFTSLPILFISGFFFNFNNAVFADIAKVFPIYWFKESMLTAFGAKPSSGGWNGEDLLVLLIWGVLGLAVTLRFFRWESRRA
;
A
#
# COMPACT_ATOMS: atom_id res chain seq x y z
N MET A 1 17.06 -8.84 28.48
CA MET A 1 16.96 -9.03 27.03
C MET A 1 16.86 -7.64 26.41
N SER A 2 17.64 -7.37 25.35
CA SER A 2 17.57 -6.05 24.70
C SER A 2 16.19 -5.83 24.06
N ASP A 3 15.66 -4.62 24.10
CA ASP A 3 14.35 -4.26 23.53
C ASP A 3 14.25 -4.63 22.04
N LEU A 4 15.39 -4.59 21.33
CA LEU A 4 15.53 -5.05 19.94
C LEU A 4 15.20 -6.55 19.78
N ALA A 5 15.66 -7.40 20.69
CA ALA A 5 15.37 -8.85 20.62
C ALA A 5 13.89 -9.15 20.86
N ILE A 6 13.22 -8.37 21.71
CA ILE A 6 11.78 -8.47 21.95
C ILE A 6 11.01 -8.03 20.68
N GLY A 7 11.40 -6.92 20.06
CA GLY A 7 10.81 -6.42 18.84
C GLY A 7 10.91 -7.43 17.68
N LEU A 8 12.09 -8.01 17.45
CA LEU A 8 12.29 -9.01 16.39
C LEU A 8 11.47 -10.30 16.64
N ARG A 9 11.36 -10.75 17.89
CA ARG A 9 10.48 -11.89 18.22
C ARG A 9 9.01 -11.57 17.94
N GLN A 10 8.58 -10.34 18.23
CA GLN A 10 7.22 -9.90 17.95
C GLN A 10 6.96 -9.83 16.43
N VAL A 11 7.88 -9.27 15.62
CA VAL A 11 7.78 -9.29 14.15
C VAL A 11 7.62 -10.72 13.64
N ARG A 12 8.44 -11.67 14.13
CA ARG A 12 8.35 -13.07 13.72
C ARG A 12 7.03 -13.72 14.12
N ALA A 13 6.50 -13.39 15.29
CA ALA A 13 5.20 -13.87 15.75
C ALA A 13 4.05 -13.33 14.86
N GLU A 14 4.11 -12.04 14.53
CA GLU A 14 3.15 -11.37 13.64
C GLU A 14 3.18 -11.96 12.22
N GLN A 15 4.37 -12.18 11.66
CA GLN A 15 4.53 -12.83 10.36
C GLN A 15 3.93 -14.25 10.37
N ARG A 16 4.17 -15.03 11.40
CA ARG A 16 3.56 -16.37 11.51
C ARG A 16 2.03 -16.29 11.60
N ALA A 17 1.50 -15.33 12.36
CA ALA A 17 0.07 -15.11 12.48
C ALA A 17 -0.55 -14.70 11.14
N PHE A 18 0.11 -13.82 10.39
CA PHE A 18 -0.31 -13.40 9.05
C PHE A 18 -0.40 -14.59 8.08
N TRP A 19 0.67 -15.40 7.96
CA TRP A 19 0.69 -16.55 7.05
C TRP A 19 -0.26 -17.67 7.46
N ARG A 20 -0.62 -17.77 8.73
CA ARG A 20 -1.65 -18.71 9.22
C ARG A 20 -3.07 -18.25 8.88
N ASN A 21 -3.28 -16.97 8.67
CA ASN A 21 -4.55 -16.42 8.21
C ASN A 21 -4.59 -16.46 6.67
N ARG A 22 -5.07 -17.60 6.14
CA ARG A 22 -5.13 -17.84 4.68
C ARG A 22 -5.91 -16.77 3.93
N ALA A 23 -6.99 -16.22 4.53
CA ALA A 23 -7.77 -15.16 3.92
C ALA A 23 -6.96 -13.86 3.80
N ALA A 24 -6.30 -13.41 4.87
CA ALA A 24 -5.46 -12.22 4.82
C ALA A 24 -4.30 -12.35 3.82
N ALA A 25 -3.65 -13.52 3.78
CA ALA A 25 -2.59 -13.79 2.82
C ALA A 25 -3.12 -13.81 1.38
N LEU A 26 -4.23 -14.51 1.12
CA LEU A 26 -4.84 -14.60 -0.21
C LEU A 26 -5.27 -13.20 -0.73
N PHE A 27 -5.98 -12.42 0.09
CA PHE A 27 -6.42 -11.09 -0.32
C PHE A 27 -5.27 -10.09 -0.41
N GLY A 28 -4.27 -10.20 0.49
CA GLY A 28 -3.10 -9.30 0.46
C GLY A 28 -2.17 -9.51 -0.73
N PHE A 29 -1.94 -10.76 -1.12
CA PHE A 29 -1.02 -11.14 -2.20
C PHE A 29 -1.74 -11.59 -3.46
N GLY A 30 -2.79 -12.40 -3.31
CA GLY A 30 -3.50 -13.00 -4.43
C GLY A 30 -4.29 -11.99 -5.24
N PHE A 31 -4.90 -10.99 -4.59
CA PHE A 31 -5.75 -10.02 -5.27
C PHE A 31 -4.97 -9.12 -6.25
N PRO A 32 -3.85 -8.47 -5.86
CA PRO A 32 -3.01 -7.72 -6.80
C PRO A 32 -2.48 -8.58 -7.95
N ILE A 33 -2.07 -9.82 -7.66
CA ILE A 33 -1.57 -10.75 -8.67
C ILE A 33 -2.69 -11.20 -9.60
N MET A 34 -3.86 -11.52 -9.08
CA MET A 34 -5.03 -11.90 -9.89
C MET A 34 -5.39 -10.79 -10.87
N PHE A 35 -5.44 -9.53 -10.39
CA PHE A 35 -5.69 -8.37 -11.25
C PHE A 35 -4.57 -8.20 -12.28
N LEU A 36 -3.31 -8.39 -11.88
CA LEU A 36 -2.18 -8.35 -12.82
C LEU A 36 -2.35 -9.41 -13.92
N LEU A 37 -2.76 -10.63 -13.57
CA LEU A 37 -2.99 -11.70 -14.55
C LEU A 37 -4.14 -11.35 -15.49
N ILE A 38 -5.28 -10.89 -14.97
CA ILE A 38 -6.46 -10.58 -15.78
C ILE A 38 -6.16 -9.39 -16.71
N PHE A 39 -5.81 -8.26 -16.16
CA PHE A 39 -5.64 -7.02 -16.93
C PHE A 39 -4.35 -7.05 -17.75
N GLY A 40 -3.27 -7.62 -17.24
CA GLY A 40 -2.03 -7.81 -17.97
C GLY A 40 -2.22 -8.66 -19.22
N THR A 41 -3.08 -9.68 -19.19
CA THR A 41 -3.40 -10.50 -20.37
C THR A 41 -4.30 -9.75 -21.36
N ILE A 42 -5.33 -9.04 -20.86
CA ILE A 42 -6.28 -8.31 -21.71
C ILE A 42 -5.58 -7.17 -22.46
N PHE A 43 -4.71 -6.43 -21.77
CA PHE A 43 -4.09 -5.21 -22.29
C PHE A 43 -2.63 -5.40 -22.72
N ASN A 44 -2.12 -6.63 -22.79
CA ASN A 44 -0.70 -6.95 -23.08
C ASN A 44 -0.13 -6.29 -24.35
N LYS A 45 -0.98 -6.08 -25.37
CA LYS A 45 -0.57 -5.48 -26.65
C LYS A 45 -0.89 -3.99 -26.76
N GLN A 46 -1.38 -3.39 -25.68
CA GLN A 46 -1.77 -1.98 -25.68
C GLN A 46 -0.66 -1.13 -25.06
N SER A 47 -0.61 0.13 -25.51
CA SER A 47 0.19 1.17 -24.90
C SER A 47 -0.69 2.08 -24.06
N THR A 48 -0.09 2.70 -23.06
CA THR A 48 -0.75 3.73 -22.23
C THR A 48 0.11 4.98 -22.19
N CYS A 49 -0.54 6.12 -21.94
CA CYS A 49 0.14 7.40 -21.81
C CYS A 49 0.47 7.65 -20.33
N VAL A 50 1.72 7.95 -20.03
CA VAL A 50 2.20 8.32 -18.70
C VAL A 50 2.64 9.78 -18.74
N ASP A 51 2.23 10.57 -17.74
CA ASP A 51 2.46 12.02 -17.65
C ASP A 51 1.80 12.87 -18.75
N GLY A 52 0.89 12.30 -19.51
CA GLY A 52 0.18 13.00 -20.59
C GLY A 52 -1.29 12.62 -20.66
N THR A 53 -1.95 13.17 -21.65
CA THR A 53 -3.35 12.88 -21.97
C THR A 53 -3.45 12.08 -23.27
N ILE A 54 -4.46 11.23 -23.38
CA ILE A 54 -4.75 10.55 -24.64
C ILE A 54 -5.56 11.51 -25.51
N GLY A 55 -4.99 11.96 -26.62
CA GLY A 55 -5.66 12.83 -27.57
C GLY A 55 -6.80 12.14 -28.33
N ALA A 56 -7.55 12.92 -29.13
CA ALA A 56 -8.74 12.45 -29.85
C ALA A 56 -8.45 11.30 -30.86
N ARG A 57 -7.20 11.14 -31.28
CA ARG A 57 -6.76 10.06 -32.20
C ARG A 57 -6.07 8.89 -31.45
N GLY A 58 -6.16 8.83 -30.13
CA GLY A 58 -5.52 7.80 -29.32
C GLY A 58 -4.02 7.98 -29.07
N GLN A 59 -3.39 9.05 -29.58
CA GLN A 59 -1.97 9.35 -29.34
C GLN A 59 -1.74 9.97 -27.96
N CYS A 60 -0.57 9.70 -27.37
CA CYS A 60 -0.13 10.34 -26.15
C CYS A 60 0.28 11.80 -26.43
N VAL A 61 -0.33 12.75 -25.73
CA VAL A 61 -0.03 14.19 -25.85
C VAL A 61 0.57 14.69 -24.54
N GLY A 62 1.78 15.21 -24.61
CA GLY A 62 2.47 15.81 -23.46
C GLY A 62 3.11 14.81 -22.49
N GLY A 63 3.12 13.51 -22.82
CA GLY A 63 3.71 12.47 -21.99
C GLY A 63 4.45 11.39 -22.79
N ALA A 64 4.86 10.32 -22.13
CA ALA A 64 5.52 9.17 -22.73
C ALA A 64 4.51 8.06 -23.00
N GLU A 65 4.56 7.48 -24.20
CA GLU A 65 3.83 6.26 -24.52
C GLU A 65 4.66 5.05 -24.06
N VAL A 66 4.09 4.24 -23.19
CA VAL A 66 4.74 3.05 -22.65
C VAL A 66 3.84 1.82 -22.81
N PRO A 67 4.41 0.61 -22.96
CA PRO A 67 3.62 -0.62 -22.90
C PRO A 67 2.78 -0.66 -21.62
N TYR A 68 1.53 -1.09 -21.73
CA TYR A 68 0.60 -1.11 -20.60
C TYR A 68 1.16 -1.85 -19.38
N ASN A 69 1.87 -2.95 -19.59
CA ASN A 69 2.46 -3.74 -18.51
C ASN A 69 3.55 -2.98 -17.72
N ASN A 70 4.28 -2.06 -18.37
CA ASN A 70 5.28 -1.23 -17.70
C ASN A 70 4.65 -0.22 -16.74
N PHE A 71 3.42 0.20 -17.02
CA PHE A 71 2.61 1.01 -16.11
C PHE A 71 1.92 0.15 -15.06
N PHE A 72 1.35 -1.01 -15.47
CA PHE A 72 0.43 -1.76 -14.64
C PHE A 72 1.13 -2.59 -13.56
N VAL A 73 2.33 -3.14 -13.83
CA VAL A 73 3.10 -3.92 -12.85
C VAL A 73 3.46 -3.09 -11.61
N PRO A 74 4.10 -1.90 -11.72
CA PRO A 74 4.37 -1.08 -10.55
C PRO A 74 3.11 -0.55 -9.86
N ALA A 75 2.02 -0.29 -10.59
CA ALA A 75 0.73 0.06 -10.00
C ALA A 75 0.17 -1.08 -9.14
N MET A 76 0.17 -2.31 -9.64
CA MET A 76 -0.30 -3.48 -8.87
C MET A 76 0.61 -3.79 -7.68
N ALA A 77 1.93 -3.60 -7.82
CA ALA A 77 2.87 -3.70 -6.70
C ALA A 77 2.53 -2.66 -5.60
N ALA A 78 2.26 -1.41 -5.99
CA ALA A 78 1.82 -0.37 -5.06
C ALA A 78 0.50 -0.72 -4.38
N TRP A 79 -0.48 -1.25 -5.12
CA TRP A 79 -1.74 -1.71 -4.53
C TRP A 79 -1.53 -2.82 -3.49
N GLY A 80 -0.64 -3.77 -3.77
CA GLY A 80 -0.26 -4.82 -2.82
C GLY A 80 0.27 -4.25 -1.50
N VAL A 81 1.10 -3.19 -1.55
CA VAL A 81 1.58 -2.48 -0.35
C VAL A 81 0.42 -1.83 0.41
N ILE A 82 -0.49 -1.14 -0.28
CA ILE A 82 -1.67 -0.53 0.34
C ILE A 82 -2.53 -1.61 1.02
N THR A 83 -2.76 -2.72 0.36
CA THR A 83 -3.55 -3.82 0.91
C THR A 83 -2.92 -4.42 2.16
N THR A 84 -1.60 -4.63 2.17
CA THR A 84 -0.89 -5.21 3.32
C THR A 84 -0.72 -4.22 4.47
N CYS A 85 -0.32 -2.98 4.18
CA CYS A 85 0.02 -1.98 5.20
C CYS A 85 -1.21 -1.19 5.70
N PHE A 86 -2.20 -0.95 4.86
CA PHE A 86 -3.42 -0.26 5.27
C PHE A 86 -4.55 -1.24 5.61
N SER A 87 -5.00 -2.04 4.64
CA SER A 87 -6.22 -2.84 4.81
C SER A 87 -6.04 -3.97 5.81
N ASN A 88 -5.06 -4.85 5.62
CA ASN A 88 -4.85 -6.00 6.49
C ASN A 88 -4.43 -5.58 7.90
N LEU A 89 -3.60 -4.54 8.04
CA LEU A 89 -3.20 -4.02 9.34
C LEU A 89 -4.41 -3.44 10.08
N THR A 90 -5.21 -2.59 9.43
CA THR A 90 -6.40 -1.97 10.05
C THR A 90 -7.39 -3.02 10.53
N ILE A 91 -7.77 -3.96 9.65
CA ILE A 91 -8.69 -5.06 9.98
C ILE A 91 -8.10 -5.91 11.11
N GLY A 92 -6.81 -6.23 11.05
CA GLY A 92 -6.12 -7.02 12.07
C GLY A 92 -6.13 -6.35 13.45
N VAL A 93 -5.89 -5.04 13.52
CA VAL A 93 -5.89 -4.27 14.79
C VAL A 93 -7.31 -4.18 15.36
N VAL A 94 -8.33 -3.90 14.52
CA VAL A 94 -9.73 -3.85 14.96
C VAL A 94 -10.18 -5.21 15.50
N ASN A 95 -9.87 -6.31 14.80
CA ASN A 95 -10.16 -7.66 15.26
C ASN A 95 -9.54 -7.97 16.63
N ARG A 96 -8.28 -7.58 16.85
CA ARG A 96 -7.57 -7.78 18.13
C ARG A 96 -8.18 -6.93 19.24
N ARG A 97 -8.62 -5.71 18.91
CA ARG A 97 -9.30 -4.83 19.87
C ARG A 97 -10.61 -5.48 20.32
N ASP A 98 -11.45 -5.95 19.40
CA ASP A 98 -12.75 -6.51 19.69
C ASP A 98 -12.69 -7.85 20.42
N ASN A 99 -11.70 -8.69 20.08
CA ASN A 99 -11.41 -9.95 20.78
C ASN A 99 -10.77 -9.74 22.17
N GLY A 100 -10.57 -8.49 22.60
CA GLY A 100 -9.99 -8.16 23.91
C GLY A 100 -8.50 -8.50 24.02
N LEU A 101 -7.83 -8.86 22.90
CA LEU A 101 -6.41 -9.20 22.91
C LEU A 101 -5.54 -8.00 23.29
N LEU A 102 -5.90 -6.80 22.80
CA LEU A 102 -5.18 -5.57 23.15
C LEU A 102 -5.27 -5.26 24.66
N LYS A 103 -6.42 -5.54 25.30
CA LYS A 103 -6.61 -5.38 26.74
C LYS A 103 -5.74 -6.38 27.54
N ARG A 104 -5.65 -7.63 27.07
CA ARG A 104 -4.78 -8.65 27.69
C ARG A 104 -3.30 -8.31 27.55
N LEU A 105 -2.88 -7.77 26.40
CA LEU A 105 -1.51 -7.33 26.16
C LEU A 105 -1.09 -6.20 27.10
N ARG A 106 -1.98 -5.29 27.45
CA ARG A 106 -1.73 -4.25 28.46
C ARG A 106 -1.44 -4.81 29.87
N GLY A 107 -1.97 -5.97 30.20
CA GLY A 107 -1.71 -6.67 31.47
C GLY A 107 -0.40 -7.48 31.47
N THR A 108 0.32 -7.53 30.33
CA THR A 108 1.61 -8.22 30.24
C THR A 108 2.77 -7.21 30.34
N PRO A 109 3.98 -7.63 30.73
CA PRO A 109 5.15 -6.76 30.77
C PRO A 109 5.68 -6.37 29.39
N LEU A 110 4.93 -6.62 28.30
CA LEU A 110 5.30 -6.26 26.95
C LEU A 110 5.12 -4.74 26.74
N PRO A 111 6.19 -3.99 26.37
CA PRO A 111 6.05 -2.58 26.06
C PRO A 111 5.12 -2.38 24.84
N SER A 112 4.22 -1.40 24.91
CA SER A 112 3.33 -1.08 23.80
C SER A 112 4.09 -0.75 22.50
N ALA A 113 5.26 -0.14 22.64
CA ALA A 113 6.16 0.14 21.51
C ALA A 113 6.65 -1.13 20.83
N ALA A 114 6.93 -2.21 21.57
CA ALA A 114 7.37 -3.49 21.01
C ALA A 114 6.22 -4.17 20.23
N PHE A 115 4.98 -4.05 20.68
CA PHE A 115 3.82 -4.54 19.95
C PHE A 115 3.63 -3.76 18.64
N VAL A 116 3.61 -2.42 18.70
CA VAL A 116 3.42 -1.58 17.50
C VAL A 116 4.55 -1.81 16.49
N SER A 117 5.81 -1.81 16.94
CA SER A 117 6.95 -2.09 16.05
C SER A 117 6.89 -3.49 15.44
N GLY A 118 6.39 -4.48 16.16
CA GLY A 118 6.15 -5.83 15.66
C GLY A 118 5.13 -5.88 14.52
N VAL A 119 3.99 -5.20 14.71
CA VAL A 119 2.92 -5.12 13.70
C VAL A 119 3.40 -4.35 12.46
N LEU A 120 4.03 -3.18 12.66
CA LEU A 120 4.58 -2.38 11.56
C LEU A 120 5.67 -3.13 10.80
N GLY A 121 6.64 -3.72 11.50
CA GLY A 121 7.72 -4.48 10.88
C GLY A 121 7.20 -5.69 10.07
N SER A 122 6.19 -6.39 10.58
CA SER A 122 5.53 -7.47 9.85
C SER A 122 4.83 -6.97 8.58
N ALA A 123 4.12 -5.86 8.64
CA ALA A 123 3.45 -5.27 7.49
C ALA A 123 4.46 -4.84 6.41
N LEU A 124 5.59 -4.22 6.81
CA LEU A 124 6.64 -3.79 5.89
C LEU A 124 7.34 -4.98 5.22
N ILE A 125 7.63 -6.06 5.95
CA ILE A 125 8.19 -7.28 5.35
C ILE A 125 7.20 -7.84 4.32
N SER A 126 5.91 -7.90 4.63
CA SER A 126 4.87 -8.36 3.70
C SER A 126 4.76 -7.44 2.48
N ALA A 127 4.91 -6.13 2.66
CA ALA A 127 4.94 -5.14 1.57
C ALA A 127 6.11 -5.39 0.61
N VAL A 128 7.30 -5.61 1.12
CA VAL A 128 8.47 -5.94 0.27
C VAL A 128 8.26 -7.27 -0.47
N ILE A 129 7.72 -8.27 0.20
CA ILE A 129 7.44 -9.58 -0.43
C ILE A 129 6.40 -9.44 -1.55
N VAL A 130 5.31 -8.68 -1.36
CA VAL A 130 4.29 -8.51 -2.40
C VAL A 130 4.83 -7.74 -3.60
N VAL A 131 5.66 -6.71 -3.39
CA VAL A 131 6.30 -5.98 -4.49
C VAL A 131 7.24 -6.89 -5.27
N ALA A 132 8.11 -7.64 -4.58
CA ALA A 132 9.00 -8.59 -5.22
C ALA A 132 8.24 -9.66 -6.01
N LEU A 133 7.19 -10.22 -5.43
CA LEU A 133 6.36 -11.24 -6.08
C LEU A 133 5.63 -10.69 -7.31
N THR A 134 5.07 -9.48 -7.21
CA THR A 134 4.39 -8.82 -8.34
C THR A 134 5.38 -8.50 -9.47
N ALA A 135 6.59 -8.02 -9.14
CA ALA A 135 7.65 -7.77 -10.12
C ALA A 135 8.11 -9.07 -10.81
N VAL A 136 8.31 -10.15 -10.05
CA VAL A 136 8.67 -11.47 -10.60
C VAL A 136 7.59 -11.99 -11.55
N VAL A 137 6.32 -11.97 -11.13
CA VAL A 137 5.20 -12.41 -11.96
C VAL A 137 5.07 -11.54 -13.21
N GLY A 138 5.18 -10.21 -13.07
CA GLY A 138 5.13 -9.27 -14.19
C GLY A 138 6.26 -9.51 -15.20
N HIS A 139 7.48 -9.78 -14.72
CA HIS A 139 8.62 -10.09 -15.60
C HIS A 139 8.47 -11.43 -16.31
N LEU A 140 8.11 -12.48 -15.59
CA LEU A 140 8.02 -13.83 -16.16
C LEU A 140 6.89 -13.99 -17.18
N LEU A 141 5.74 -13.36 -16.96
CA LEU A 141 4.55 -13.54 -17.81
C LEU A 141 4.41 -12.47 -18.89
N TYR A 142 4.82 -11.26 -18.61
CA TYR A 142 4.58 -10.11 -19.49
C TYR A 142 5.87 -9.41 -19.94
N GLN A 143 7.05 -9.95 -19.56
CA GLN A 143 8.35 -9.35 -19.89
C GLN A 143 8.47 -7.89 -19.44
N ALA A 144 7.73 -7.51 -18.41
CA ALA A 144 7.84 -6.18 -17.82
C ALA A 144 9.27 -5.97 -17.29
N PRO A 145 9.82 -4.77 -17.41
CA PRO A 145 11.18 -4.50 -16.92
C PRO A 145 11.23 -4.65 -15.39
N TRP A 146 12.40 -5.12 -14.91
CA TRP A 146 12.73 -5.03 -13.49
C TRP A 146 12.77 -3.57 -13.06
N PRO A 147 12.60 -3.28 -11.74
CA PRO A 147 12.78 -1.92 -11.25
C PRO A 147 14.11 -1.33 -11.75
N ALA A 148 14.04 -0.27 -12.55
CA ALA A 148 15.23 0.39 -13.09
C ALA A 148 16.12 0.93 -11.97
N HIS A 149 15.47 1.32 -10.86
CA HIS A 149 16.12 1.86 -9.68
C HIS A 149 15.68 1.09 -8.42
N PRO A 150 16.34 -0.03 -8.08
CA PRO A 150 15.89 -0.91 -6.99
C PRO A 150 15.99 -0.26 -5.61
N LEU A 151 17.00 0.60 -5.37
CA LEU A 151 17.13 1.31 -4.10
C LEU A 151 16.02 2.35 -3.90
N PRO A 152 15.73 3.26 -4.84
CA PRO A 152 14.54 4.11 -4.81
C PRO A 152 13.23 3.34 -4.61
N ALA A 153 13.03 2.24 -5.33
CA ALA A 153 11.85 1.40 -5.18
C ALA A 153 11.70 0.87 -3.75
N LEU A 154 12.77 0.34 -3.16
CA LEU A 154 12.75 -0.18 -1.79
C LEU A 154 12.45 0.92 -0.76
N VAL A 155 13.11 2.07 -0.88
CA VAL A 155 12.89 3.21 0.03
C VAL A 155 11.47 3.73 -0.08
N THR A 156 10.94 3.88 -1.30
CA THR A 156 9.55 4.29 -1.54
C THR A 156 8.56 3.30 -0.93
N VAL A 157 8.77 1.99 -1.10
CA VAL A 157 7.91 0.95 -0.50
C VAL A 157 7.94 1.00 1.03
N LEU A 158 9.11 1.17 1.64
CA LEU A 158 9.23 1.25 3.09
C LEU A 158 8.60 2.52 3.65
N LEU A 159 8.84 3.67 3.01
CA LEU A 159 8.25 4.95 3.41
C LEU A 159 6.72 4.93 3.27
N ALA A 160 6.22 4.59 2.08
CA ALA A 160 4.78 4.50 1.83
C ALA A 160 4.11 3.44 2.70
N GLY A 161 4.77 2.30 2.90
CA GLY A 161 4.30 1.25 3.81
C GLY A 161 4.13 1.76 5.23
N LEU A 162 5.09 2.52 5.77
CA LEU A 162 4.97 3.17 7.08
C LEU A 162 3.82 4.18 7.10
N VAL A 163 3.70 5.02 6.09
CA VAL A 163 2.62 6.01 5.97
C VAL A 163 1.25 5.33 5.97
N PHE A 164 1.07 4.29 5.15
CA PHE A 164 -0.19 3.55 5.09
C PHE A 164 -0.49 2.76 6.37
N CYS A 165 0.51 2.23 7.05
CA CYS A 165 0.34 1.63 8.37
C CYS A 165 -0.18 2.65 9.39
N VAL A 166 0.40 3.83 9.41
CA VAL A 166 0.00 4.91 10.33
C VAL A 166 -1.40 5.42 10.02
N ILE A 167 -1.73 5.63 8.73
CA ILE A 167 -3.10 5.99 8.30
C ILE A 167 -4.09 4.89 8.69
N GLY A 168 -3.71 3.62 8.51
CA GLY A 168 -4.51 2.47 8.94
C GLY A 168 -4.79 2.48 10.43
N LEU A 169 -3.79 2.74 11.26
CA LEU A 169 -3.96 2.90 12.71
C LEU A 169 -4.84 4.09 13.06
N ALA A 170 -4.71 5.21 12.33
CA ALA A 170 -5.50 6.43 12.53
C ALA A 170 -6.99 6.22 12.30
N ILE A 171 -7.38 5.30 11.41
CA ILE A 171 -8.77 5.00 11.10
C ILE A 171 -9.39 4.00 12.11
N THR A 172 -8.58 3.16 12.77
CA THR A 172 -9.11 2.11 13.68
C THR A 172 -10.09 2.60 14.77
N PRO A 173 -9.91 3.81 15.37
CA PRO A 173 -10.86 4.30 16.39
C PRO A 173 -12.27 4.59 15.87
N PHE A 174 -12.39 4.85 14.55
CA PHE A 174 -13.65 5.19 13.90
C PHE A 174 -14.43 3.95 13.44
N ILE A 175 -13.79 2.78 13.44
CA ILE A 175 -14.43 1.51 13.08
C ILE A 175 -15.13 0.94 14.32
N PRO A 176 -16.47 0.72 14.29
CA PRO A 176 -17.22 0.33 15.48
C PRO A 176 -16.89 -1.07 15.97
N ASN A 177 -16.80 -2.05 15.09
CA ASN A 177 -16.57 -3.46 15.41
C ASN A 177 -15.79 -4.20 14.33
N ALA A 178 -15.40 -5.45 14.61
CA ALA A 178 -14.63 -6.30 13.73
C ALA A 178 -15.35 -6.60 12.40
N ASP A 179 -16.66 -6.80 12.43
CA ASP A 179 -17.47 -7.15 11.26
C ASP A 179 -17.58 -5.98 10.27
N ALA A 180 -17.61 -4.74 10.79
CA ALA A 180 -17.63 -3.54 9.96
C ALA A 180 -16.25 -3.18 9.36
N ALA A 181 -15.15 -3.72 9.92
CA ALA A 181 -13.81 -3.33 9.51
C ALA A 181 -13.52 -3.55 8.00
N PRO A 182 -13.83 -4.71 7.39
CA PRO A 182 -13.61 -4.89 5.96
C PRO A 182 -14.44 -3.93 5.10
N ALA A 183 -15.68 -3.66 5.48
CA ALA A 183 -16.55 -2.75 4.75
C ALA A 183 -16.03 -1.31 4.76
N VAL A 184 -15.65 -0.79 5.94
CA VAL A 184 -15.11 0.57 6.09
C VAL A 184 -13.79 0.72 5.34
N VAL A 185 -12.88 -0.24 5.48
CA VAL A 185 -11.58 -0.22 4.81
C VAL A 185 -11.73 -0.24 3.29
N ASN A 186 -12.56 -1.12 2.76
CA ASN A 186 -12.79 -1.22 1.31
C ASN A 186 -13.53 0.01 0.78
N PHE A 187 -14.54 0.51 1.49
CA PHE A 187 -15.25 1.73 1.12
C PHE A 187 -14.34 2.96 1.09
N THR A 188 -13.34 3.00 1.96
CA THR A 188 -12.37 4.10 1.98
C THR A 188 -11.32 3.94 0.89
N SER A 189 -10.77 2.74 0.68
CA SER A 189 -9.62 2.54 -0.20
C SER A 189 -9.99 2.37 -1.68
N LEU A 190 -11.06 1.62 -2.01
CA LEU A 190 -11.38 1.31 -3.41
C LEU A 190 -11.74 2.54 -4.26
N PRO A 191 -12.63 3.46 -3.81
CA PRO A 191 -12.93 4.66 -4.60
C PRO A 191 -11.68 5.51 -4.86
N ILE A 192 -10.82 5.68 -3.85
CA ILE A 192 -9.60 6.46 -3.97
C ILE A 192 -8.62 5.78 -4.93
N LEU A 193 -8.51 4.45 -4.89
CA LEU A 193 -7.68 3.67 -5.80
C LEU A 193 -8.12 3.86 -7.27
N PHE A 194 -9.43 3.81 -7.53
CA PHE A 194 -9.98 4.06 -8.86
C PHE A 194 -9.70 5.49 -9.33
N ILE A 195 -10.01 6.50 -8.50
CA ILE A 195 -9.80 7.92 -8.83
C ILE A 195 -8.30 8.20 -9.05
N SER A 196 -7.41 7.53 -8.30
CA SER A 196 -5.95 7.69 -8.44
C SER A 196 -5.36 7.04 -9.71
N GLY A 197 -6.19 6.48 -10.60
CA GLY A 197 -5.74 5.98 -11.89
C GLY A 197 -4.85 4.74 -11.81
N PHE A 198 -5.14 3.80 -10.90
CA PHE A 198 -4.39 2.53 -10.79
C PHE A 198 -4.69 1.57 -11.93
N PHE A 199 -5.91 1.58 -12.44
CA PHE A 199 -6.36 0.68 -13.50
C PHE A 199 -6.31 1.33 -14.87
N PHE A 200 -6.69 2.62 -14.94
CA PHE A 200 -6.78 3.37 -16.19
C PHE A 200 -6.33 4.80 -15.95
N ASN A 201 -5.61 5.37 -16.91
CA ASN A 201 -5.31 6.80 -16.91
C ASN A 201 -6.56 7.58 -17.35
N PHE A 202 -7.09 8.41 -16.44
CA PHE A 202 -8.24 9.26 -16.77
C PHE A 202 -7.78 10.53 -17.48
N ASN A 203 -8.38 10.82 -18.62
CA ASN A 203 -8.16 12.05 -19.40
C ASN A 203 -8.86 13.28 -18.82
N ASN A 204 -9.43 13.19 -17.62
CA ASN A 204 -10.22 14.27 -17.04
C ASN A 204 -9.41 15.00 -15.96
N ALA A 205 -9.15 16.29 -16.17
CA ALA A 205 -8.37 17.13 -15.26
C ALA A 205 -8.96 17.16 -13.84
N VAL A 206 -10.29 17.13 -13.71
CA VAL A 206 -10.96 17.15 -12.40
C VAL A 206 -10.61 15.90 -11.58
N PHE A 207 -10.65 14.72 -12.19
CA PHE A 207 -10.27 13.49 -11.49
C PHE A 207 -8.78 13.46 -11.15
N ALA A 208 -7.92 13.98 -12.03
CA ALA A 208 -6.49 14.08 -11.76
C ALA A 208 -6.19 15.01 -10.57
N ASP A 209 -6.86 16.14 -10.46
CA ASP A 209 -6.67 17.08 -9.36
C ASP A 209 -7.21 16.53 -8.03
N ILE A 210 -8.35 15.83 -8.05
CA ILE A 210 -8.86 15.12 -6.87
C ILE A 210 -7.90 14.03 -6.44
N ALA A 211 -7.32 13.26 -7.37
CA ALA A 211 -6.38 12.20 -7.08
C ALA A 211 -5.13 12.71 -6.35
N LYS A 212 -4.60 13.86 -6.75
CA LYS A 212 -3.42 14.50 -6.13
C LYS A 212 -3.60 14.85 -4.66
N VAL A 213 -4.83 14.98 -4.17
CA VAL A 213 -5.08 15.18 -2.74
C VAL A 213 -4.68 13.96 -1.92
N PHE A 214 -4.79 12.74 -2.47
CA PHE A 214 -4.61 11.49 -1.73
C PHE A 214 -3.20 10.92 -1.83
N PRO A 215 -2.65 10.33 -0.74
CA PRO A 215 -1.30 9.76 -0.71
C PRO A 215 -1.14 8.57 -1.68
N ILE A 216 -2.24 7.89 -2.01
CA ILE A 216 -2.29 6.74 -2.92
C ILE A 216 -1.79 7.13 -4.31
N TYR A 217 -2.17 8.31 -4.82
CA TYR A 217 -1.71 8.83 -6.11
C TYR A 217 -0.18 8.99 -6.14
N TRP A 218 0.38 9.72 -5.18
CA TRP A 218 1.82 10.01 -5.10
C TRP A 218 2.67 8.76 -4.90
N PHE A 219 2.15 7.78 -4.16
CA PHE A 219 2.82 6.50 -4.02
C PHE A 219 2.89 5.74 -5.35
N LYS A 220 1.79 5.68 -6.11
CA LYS A 220 1.78 5.09 -7.45
C LYS A 220 2.78 5.79 -8.36
N GLU A 221 2.79 7.12 -8.38
CA GLU A 221 3.69 7.92 -9.20
C GLU A 221 5.17 7.64 -8.87
N SER A 222 5.53 7.64 -7.58
CA SER A 222 6.87 7.24 -7.13
C SER A 222 7.26 5.82 -7.56
N MET A 223 6.33 4.88 -7.54
CA MET A 223 6.58 3.51 -7.99
C MET A 223 6.80 3.45 -9.51
N LEU A 224 6.03 4.19 -10.29
CA LEU A 224 6.24 4.30 -11.75
C LEU A 224 7.62 4.88 -12.08
N THR A 225 8.05 5.89 -11.33
CA THR A 225 9.37 6.52 -11.46
C THR A 225 10.48 5.53 -11.12
N ALA A 226 10.36 4.81 -10.00
CA ALA A 226 11.35 3.84 -9.55
C ALA A 226 11.47 2.62 -10.48
N PHE A 227 10.38 2.22 -11.13
CA PHE A 227 10.36 1.15 -12.13
C PHE A 227 10.83 1.60 -13.52
N GLY A 228 11.05 2.92 -13.72
CA GLY A 228 11.53 3.46 -15.00
C GLY A 228 10.42 3.67 -16.04
N ALA A 229 9.15 3.61 -15.65
CA ALA A 229 8.03 3.96 -16.54
C ALA A 229 7.93 5.48 -16.77
N LYS A 230 8.57 6.27 -15.91
CA LYS A 230 8.69 7.73 -16.02
C LYS A 230 10.15 8.16 -16.14
N PRO A 231 10.45 9.18 -16.95
CA PRO A 231 11.78 9.75 -16.98
C PRO A 231 12.11 10.43 -15.66
N SER A 232 13.22 10.06 -15.05
CA SER A 232 13.72 10.69 -13.83
C SER A 232 15.23 10.56 -13.71
N SER A 233 15.86 11.53 -13.07
CA SER A 233 17.27 11.42 -12.70
C SER A 233 17.43 10.52 -11.46
N GLY A 234 17.78 9.25 -11.66
CA GLY A 234 18.10 8.32 -10.58
C GLY A 234 16.90 7.67 -9.87
N GLY A 235 15.69 7.75 -10.42
CA GLY A 235 14.49 7.05 -9.87
C GLY A 235 13.87 7.71 -8.66
N TRP A 236 14.28 8.92 -8.32
CA TRP A 236 13.71 9.70 -7.21
C TRP A 236 12.77 10.79 -7.71
N ASN A 237 11.64 10.94 -7.05
CA ASN A 237 10.80 12.11 -7.15
C ASN A 237 10.59 12.70 -5.75
N GLY A 238 11.28 13.81 -5.47
CA GLY A 238 11.26 14.45 -4.14
C GLY A 238 9.87 14.98 -3.76
N GLU A 239 9.10 15.44 -4.73
CA GLU A 239 7.74 15.94 -4.50
C GLU A 239 6.81 14.83 -4.00
N ASP A 240 6.81 13.68 -4.67
CA ASP A 240 5.98 12.52 -4.27
C ASP A 240 6.32 12.06 -2.85
N LEU A 241 7.62 11.96 -2.54
CA LEU A 241 8.08 11.53 -1.22
C LEU A 241 7.73 12.53 -0.13
N LEU A 242 7.80 13.83 -0.43
CA LEU A 242 7.44 14.91 0.50
C LEU A 242 5.95 14.85 0.84
N VAL A 243 5.09 14.70 -0.16
CA VAL A 243 3.64 14.59 0.07
C VAL A 243 3.31 13.33 0.89
N LEU A 244 3.97 12.21 0.61
CA LEU A 244 3.83 11.00 1.44
C LEU A 244 4.24 11.26 2.89
N LEU A 245 5.35 11.95 3.14
CA LEU A 245 5.78 12.32 4.49
C LEU A 245 4.76 13.21 5.21
N ILE A 246 4.19 14.20 4.52
CA ILE A 246 3.14 15.07 5.10
C ILE A 246 1.95 14.21 5.55
N TRP A 247 1.46 13.30 4.71
CA TRP A 247 0.40 12.38 5.08
C TRP A 247 0.77 11.45 6.24
N GLY A 248 2.03 11.01 6.29
CA GLY A 248 2.56 10.22 7.40
C GLY A 248 2.53 10.99 8.73
N VAL A 249 2.95 12.25 8.73
CA VAL A 249 2.92 13.13 9.92
C VAL A 249 1.48 13.40 10.36
N LEU A 250 0.57 13.70 9.42
CA LEU A 250 -0.85 13.89 9.71
C LEU A 250 -1.49 12.63 10.30
N GLY A 251 -1.24 11.48 9.69
CA GLY A 251 -1.72 10.19 10.19
C GLY A 251 -1.18 9.87 11.58
N LEU A 252 0.10 10.15 11.83
CA LEU A 252 0.73 9.96 13.15
C LEU A 252 0.08 10.87 14.20
N ALA A 253 -0.14 12.13 13.88
CA ALA A 253 -0.81 13.08 14.79
C ALA A 253 -2.22 12.60 15.16
N VAL A 254 -3.00 12.13 14.17
CA VAL A 254 -4.34 11.55 14.40
C VAL A 254 -4.23 10.29 15.25
N THR A 255 -3.30 9.39 14.94
CA THR A 255 -3.09 8.16 15.70
C THR A 255 -2.76 8.46 17.15
N LEU A 256 -1.80 9.35 17.43
CA LEU A 256 -1.39 9.70 18.80
C LEU A 256 -2.53 10.33 19.61
N ARG A 257 -3.40 11.10 18.95
CA ARG A 257 -4.51 11.79 19.63
C ARG A 257 -5.74 10.90 19.85
N PHE A 258 -6.06 10.01 18.92
CA PHE A 258 -7.34 9.29 18.91
C PHE A 258 -7.22 7.78 19.11
N PHE A 259 -6.01 7.20 19.07
CA PHE A 259 -5.84 5.75 19.22
C PHE A 259 -6.36 5.26 20.57
N ARG A 260 -7.24 4.26 20.52
CA ARG A 260 -7.88 3.66 21.70
C ARG A 260 -7.55 2.18 21.77
N TRP A 261 -7.15 1.73 22.95
CA TRP A 261 -6.84 0.32 23.25
C TRP A 261 -8.10 -0.51 23.55
N GLU A 262 -9.23 0.15 23.80
CA GLU A 262 -10.49 -0.49 24.21
C GLU A 262 -11.59 -0.27 23.17
N SER A 263 -12.45 -1.32 22.99
CA SER A 263 -13.64 -1.20 22.16
C SER A 263 -14.69 -0.32 22.85
N ARG A 264 -15.41 0.49 22.08
CA ARG A 264 -16.68 1.06 22.54
C ARG A 264 -17.69 -0.09 22.59
N ARG A 265 -17.80 -0.76 23.73
CA ARG A 265 -19.02 -1.50 24.00
C ARG A 265 -20.03 -0.48 24.51
N ALA A 266 -21.09 -0.26 23.69
CA ALA A 266 -22.31 0.33 24.17
C ALA A 266 -23.00 -0.65 25.13
#